data_5a5df51996555d7e412459787b61ed7a
#
_entry.id   5a5df51996555d7e412459787b61ed7a
#
_cell.length_a   1.000
_cell.length_b   1.000
_cell.length_c   1.000
_cell.angle_alpha   90.00
_cell.angle_beta   90.00
_cell.angle_gamma   90.00
#
_symmetry.space_group_name_H-M   'P 1'
#
loop_
_entity.id
_entity.type
_entity.pdbx_description
1 polymer ?
#
loop_
_entity_poly.entity_id
_entity_poly.type
_entity_poly.pdbx_seq_one_letter_code
_entity_poly.pdbx_strand_id
1 'polypeptide(L)'
;MIIEAVDLFYLSMPEITNEVDGSQDALLVRVSGSGLTGWGECEASPLTSIANFICPKSHGAAHPVSYSVLGQELNSPQDIVRISNEVREKSLTILQTPHTFSGIEIALWDLLGKYLEEPVYKMLGFDKTFSKTPYASQLFGTTPDETYEKAKSSLKTGYRAVKFGWGKFGIDLAEDQKHIEAAREGLGKDCKLMVDVGSVWKDDLNEASSRLDMLEKADVQWLEEPFYTDSFSAYKGLSQSTKVPLAGGEGCHNPLMAKNMIDFCGLGFIQIDSGIIGGIGSAKEVADYAVSRDVQFVNHTFTSHLAFVSSILPYCGYEDFIFCEYPVQLKPLAWDITIEHIQLNDEGKIDIPEKTGLGIEVDVEGIKPYLSMVKIELDGKDFYQTPSL
;
A
#
# COMPACT_ATOMS: atom_id res chain seq x y z
N MET A 1 -20.94 16.25 10.69
CA MET A 1 -20.90 15.32 11.86
C MET A 1 -19.65 15.57 12.68
N ILE A 2 -19.57 14.97 13.89
CA ILE A 2 -18.39 15.00 14.75
C ILE A 2 -17.79 13.59 14.76
N ILE A 3 -16.45 13.49 14.79
CA ILE A 3 -15.74 12.21 15.00
C ILE A 3 -15.86 11.86 16.48
N GLU A 4 -16.68 10.85 16.80
CA GLU A 4 -17.02 10.46 18.16
C GLU A 4 -16.07 9.43 18.75
N ALA A 5 -15.61 8.47 17.92
CA ALA A 5 -14.70 7.41 18.33
C ALA A 5 -13.78 6.97 17.20
N VAL A 6 -12.60 6.50 17.59
CA VAL A 6 -11.64 5.80 16.73
C VAL A 6 -11.23 4.53 17.47
N ASP A 7 -11.59 3.40 16.92
CA ASP A 7 -11.30 2.08 17.45
C ASP A 7 -10.22 1.41 16.58
N LEU A 8 -9.27 0.79 17.23
CA LEU A 8 -8.11 0.16 16.59
C LEU A 8 -8.14 -1.34 16.91
N PHE A 9 -8.04 -2.20 15.91
CA PHE A 9 -8.10 -3.63 16.09
C PHE A 9 -6.83 -4.28 15.55
N TYR A 10 -6.04 -4.87 16.44
CA TYR A 10 -4.89 -5.67 16.04
C TYR A 10 -5.36 -7.06 15.62
N LEU A 11 -5.23 -7.36 14.34
CA LEU A 11 -5.50 -8.67 13.78
C LEU A 11 -4.18 -9.37 13.46
N SER A 12 -4.08 -10.68 13.73
CA SER A 12 -2.86 -11.45 13.50
C SER A 12 -3.17 -12.89 13.15
N MET A 13 -2.43 -13.45 12.19
CA MET A 13 -2.38 -14.89 12.01
C MET A 13 -1.86 -15.55 13.30
N PRO A 14 -2.27 -16.80 13.60
CA PRO A 14 -1.80 -17.52 14.79
C PRO A 14 -0.28 -17.69 14.85
N GLU A 15 0.37 -17.74 13.69
CA GLU A 15 1.82 -17.83 13.54
C GLU A 15 2.28 -16.79 12.52
N ILE A 16 3.24 -15.96 12.93
CA ILE A 16 3.93 -15.00 12.07
C ILE A 16 5.25 -15.63 11.64
N THR A 17 5.45 -15.79 10.35
CA THR A 17 6.69 -16.33 9.78
C THR A 17 7.67 -15.21 9.40
N ASN A 18 8.88 -15.59 8.98
CA ASN A 18 9.87 -14.63 8.47
C ASN A 18 9.71 -14.40 6.94
N GLU A 19 8.62 -14.87 6.34
CA GLU A 19 8.30 -14.52 4.97
C GLU A 19 8.02 -13.04 4.85
N VAL A 20 8.43 -12.43 3.75
CA VAL A 20 8.12 -11.05 3.43
C VAL A 20 6.71 -11.02 2.81
N ASP A 21 5.73 -11.01 3.69
CA ASP A 21 4.30 -11.11 3.38
C ASP A 21 3.52 -10.25 4.38
N GLY A 22 3.07 -9.08 3.92
CA GLY A 22 2.31 -8.10 4.73
C GLY A 22 0.91 -8.57 5.13
N SER A 23 0.43 -9.70 4.61
CA SER A 23 -0.90 -10.22 4.91
C SER A 23 -0.97 -11.08 6.19
N GLN A 24 0.13 -11.15 6.97
CA GLN A 24 0.21 -11.97 8.19
C GLN A 24 -0.41 -11.30 9.42
N ASP A 25 -0.44 -9.97 9.46
CA ASP A 25 -1.14 -9.18 10.46
C ASP A 25 -1.79 -7.94 9.81
N ALA A 26 -2.64 -7.24 10.55
CA ALA A 26 -3.26 -6.00 10.09
C ALA A 26 -3.65 -5.12 11.28
N LEU A 27 -3.59 -3.81 11.11
CA LEU A 27 -4.28 -2.86 11.97
C LEU A 27 -5.54 -2.37 11.26
N LEU A 28 -6.69 -2.89 11.70
CA LEU A 28 -7.98 -2.41 11.22
C LEU A 28 -8.45 -1.25 12.08
N VAL A 29 -8.96 -0.19 11.44
CA VAL A 29 -9.41 1.03 12.09
C VAL A 29 -10.90 1.24 11.81
N ARG A 30 -11.69 1.50 12.86
CA ARG A 30 -13.09 1.92 12.77
C ARG A 30 -13.23 3.34 13.31
N VAL A 31 -13.76 4.24 12.49
CA VAL A 31 -14.10 5.61 12.89
C VAL A 31 -15.61 5.76 12.92
N SER A 32 -16.15 6.35 14.00
CA SER A 32 -17.59 6.50 14.20
C SER A 32 -18.01 7.95 14.38
N GLY A 33 -19.18 8.30 13.84
CA GLY A 33 -19.81 9.61 14.00
C GLY A 33 -21.23 9.61 13.46
N SER A 34 -22.15 10.27 14.15
CA SER A 34 -23.59 10.39 13.77
C SER A 34 -24.28 9.04 13.51
N GLY A 35 -23.91 8.00 14.25
CA GLY A 35 -24.47 6.66 14.09
C GLY A 35 -23.98 5.88 12.87
N LEU A 36 -23.00 6.40 12.13
CA LEU A 36 -22.34 5.75 11.01
C LEU A 36 -20.92 5.29 11.40
N THR A 37 -20.38 4.34 10.63
CA THR A 37 -19.01 3.86 10.79
C THR A 37 -18.30 3.79 9.46
N GLY A 38 -17.04 4.27 9.44
CA GLY A 38 -16.10 4.08 8.36
C GLY A 38 -14.95 3.16 8.78
N TRP A 39 -14.39 2.43 7.83
CA TRP A 39 -13.33 1.48 8.05
C TRP A 39 -12.09 1.83 7.24
N GLY A 40 -10.92 1.53 7.79
CA GLY A 40 -9.64 1.68 7.12
C GLY A 40 -8.64 0.67 7.64
N GLU A 41 -7.55 0.52 6.94
CA GLU A 41 -6.47 -0.41 7.27
C GLU A 41 -5.14 0.33 7.18
N CYS A 42 -4.25 0.03 8.13
CA CYS A 42 -2.88 0.51 8.17
C CYS A 42 -1.97 -0.68 7.95
N GLU A 43 -1.01 -0.56 7.06
CA GLU A 43 -0.05 -1.62 6.84
C GLU A 43 0.95 -1.73 8.00
N ALA A 44 1.20 -2.95 8.43
CA ALA A 44 2.23 -3.36 9.39
C ALA A 44 2.24 -2.67 10.77
N SER A 45 2.94 -3.28 11.69
CA SER A 45 3.24 -2.75 13.03
C SER A 45 2.02 -2.32 13.86
N PRO A 46 0.97 -3.17 14.02
CA PRO A 46 -0.28 -2.78 14.68
C PRO A 46 -0.09 -2.21 16.09
N LEU A 47 0.71 -2.86 16.93
CA LEU A 47 0.91 -2.42 18.32
C LEU A 47 1.62 -1.06 18.41
N THR A 48 2.59 -0.80 17.51
CA THR A 48 3.29 0.49 17.45
C THR A 48 2.33 1.61 17.08
N SER A 49 1.42 1.35 16.13
CA SER A 49 0.40 2.32 15.70
C SER A 49 -0.64 2.56 16.81
N ILE A 50 -1.08 1.52 17.52
CA ILE A 50 -1.96 1.68 18.70
C ILE A 50 -1.27 2.56 19.75
N ALA A 51 -0.01 2.30 20.07
CA ALA A 51 0.74 3.09 21.04
C ALA A 51 0.86 4.57 20.60
N ASN A 52 1.13 4.83 19.33
CA ASN A 52 1.21 6.19 18.81
C ASN A 52 -0.15 6.92 18.85
N PHE A 53 -1.24 6.22 18.63
CA PHE A 53 -2.59 6.80 18.70
C PHE A 53 -2.92 7.32 20.11
N ILE A 54 -2.43 6.64 21.18
CA ILE A 54 -2.83 6.91 22.56
C ILE A 54 -1.72 7.39 23.47
N CYS A 55 -0.46 7.46 23.01
CA CYS A 55 0.68 7.81 23.85
C CYS A 55 0.45 9.15 24.58
N PRO A 56 0.99 9.35 25.79
CA PRO A 56 0.93 10.63 26.47
C PRO A 56 1.62 11.72 25.63
N LYS A 57 1.04 12.94 25.66
CA LYS A 57 1.70 14.11 25.09
C LYS A 57 3.07 14.29 25.73
N SER A 58 4.11 14.44 24.90
CA SER A 58 5.46 14.78 25.36
C SER A 58 5.72 16.28 25.39
N HIS A 59 5.45 16.97 24.25
CA HIS A 59 5.60 18.43 24.10
C HIS A 59 4.74 18.94 22.92
N GLY A 60 4.88 20.20 22.54
CA GLY A 60 4.03 20.86 21.55
C GLY A 60 4.01 20.25 20.14
N ALA A 61 5.06 19.49 19.75
CA ALA A 61 5.17 18.80 18.47
C ALA A 61 5.16 17.26 18.61
N ALA A 62 4.75 16.74 19.77
CA ALA A 62 4.69 15.32 20.09
C ALA A 62 3.39 15.00 20.84
N HIS A 63 2.27 15.19 20.17
CA HIS A 63 0.94 14.77 20.61
C HIS A 63 0.60 13.40 20.05
N PRO A 64 -0.19 12.57 20.76
CA PRO A 64 -0.78 11.37 20.18
C PRO A 64 -1.69 11.74 19.01
N VAL A 65 -1.84 10.84 18.04
CA VAL A 65 -2.71 11.08 16.87
C VAL A 65 -4.16 11.35 17.28
N SER A 66 -4.65 10.69 18.33
CA SER A 66 -6.00 10.88 18.88
C SER A 66 -6.31 12.35 19.21
N TYR A 67 -5.31 13.13 19.61
CA TYR A 67 -5.47 14.55 19.96
C TYR A 67 -5.99 15.41 18.79
N SER A 68 -5.54 15.11 17.57
CA SER A 68 -5.89 15.88 16.38
C SER A 68 -7.08 15.29 15.59
N VAL A 69 -7.62 14.14 16.03
CA VAL A 69 -8.69 13.45 15.32
C VAL A 69 -10.01 13.44 16.10
N LEU A 70 -9.98 13.06 17.39
CA LEU A 70 -11.21 12.94 18.19
C LEU A 70 -11.86 14.31 18.43
N GLY A 71 -13.19 14.36 18.28
CA GLY A 71 -13.99 15.57 18.48
C GLY A 71 -13.93 16.57 17.31
N GLN A 72 -13.21 16.26 16.24
CA GLN A 72 -13.15 17.10 15.05
C GLN A 72 -14.44 17.05 14.22
N GLU A 73 -14.77 18.13 13.53
CA GLU A 73 -15.81 18.15 12.53
C GLU A 73 -15.38 17.44 11.25
N LEU A 74 -16.30 16.68 10.65
CA LEU A 74 -16.12 15.98 9.39
C LEU A 74 -17.39 16.15 8.54
N ASN A 75 -17.40 17.16 7.66
CA ASN A 75 -18.55 17.49 6.82
C ASN A 75 -18.19 17.58 5.32
N SER A 76 -16.89 17.60 5.01
CA SER A 76 -16.37 17.76 3.65
C SER A 76 -14.98 17.14 3.49
N PRO A 77 -14.51 16.87 2.26
CA PRO A 77 -13.13 16.46 1.98
C PRO A 77 -12.07 17.43 2.57
N GLN A 78 -12.39 18.72 2.63
CA GLN A 78 -11.48 19.73 3.20
C GLN A 78 -11.26 19.56 4.69
N ASP A 79 -12.23 18.95 5.40
CA ASP A 79 -12.04 18.63 6.82
C ASP A 79 -11.02 17.50 7.01
N ILE A 80 -10.99 16.51 6.12
CA ILE A 80 -9.96 15.46 6.12
C ILE A 80 -8.58 16.10 5.91
N VAL A 81 -8.44 16.99 4.94
CA VAL A 81 -7.19 17.72 4.68
C VAL A 81 -6.77 18.55 5.91
N ARG A 82 -7.70 19.24 6.56
CA ARG A 82 -7.44 20.02 7.79
C ARG A 82 -6.94 19.11 8.91
N ILE A 83 -7.62 17.99 9.15
CA ILE A 83 -7.24 17.00 10.18
C ILE A 83 -5.85 16.44 9.87
N SER A 84 -5.57 16.06 8.62
CA SER A 84 -4.27 15.54 8.17
C SER A 84 -3.13 16.54 8.47
N ASN A 85 -3.34 17.82 8.18
CA ASN A 85 -2.37 18.88 8.47
C ASN A 85 -2.16 19.05 9.97
N GLU A 86 -3.22 18.99 10.76
CA GLU A 86 -3.12 19.11 12.22
C GLU A 86 -2.36 17.93 12.83
N VAL A 87 -2.63 16.69 12.39
CA VAL A 87 -1.87 15.50 12.79
C VAL A 87 -0.39 15.67 12.45
N ARG A 88 -0.08 16.08 11.22
CA ARG A 88 1.30 16.31 10.75
C ARG A 88 2.04 17.34 11.59
N GLU A 89 1.39 18.44 11.97
CA GLU A 89 2.00 19.50 12.78
C GLU A 89 2.15 19.11 14.25
N LYS A 90 1.12 18.53 14.85
CA LYS A 90 1.08 18.23 16.29
C LYS A 90 1.88 16.98 16.66
N SER A 91 2.00 16.01 15.75
CA SER A 91 2.74 14.76 15.97
C SER A 91 4.06 14.72 15.19
N LEU A 92 4.60 15.86 14.82
CA LEU A 92 5.75 16.04 13.92
C LEU A 92 6.97 15.19 14.29
N THR A 93 7.25 15.01 15.58
CA THR A 93 8.44 14.30 16.06
C THR A 93 8.20 12.82 16.34
N ILE A 94 7.01 12.29 16.06
CA ILE A 94 6.69 10.87 16.24
C ILE A 94 6.72 10.20 14.86
N LEU A 95 7.75 9.38 14.61
CA LEU A 95 8.02 8.80 13.29
C LEU A 95 6.92 7.86 12.78
N GLN A 96 6.23 7.14 13.66
CA GLN A 96 5.12 6.23 13.30
C GLN A 96 3.83 6.95 12.86
N THR A 97 3.75 8.28 13.04
CA THR A 97 2.51 9.04 12.81
C THR A 97 1.88 8.83 11.43
N PRO A 98 2.62 8.88 10.30
CA PRO A 98 2.00 8.66 8.99
C PRO A 98 1.33 7.28 8.88
N HIS A 99 2.00 6.21 9.29
CA HIS A 99 1.44 4.86 9.32
C HIS A 99 0.14 4.79 10.14
N THR A 100 0.20 5.26 11.40
CA THR A 100 -0.95 5.25 12.31
C THR A 100 -2.12 6.05 11.74
N PHE A 101 -1.83 7.19 11.14
CA PHE A 101 -2.86 8.08 10.59
C PHE A 101 -3.42 7.55 9.26
N SER A 102 -2.67 6.76 8.50
CA SER A 102 -3.12 6.19 7.23
C SER A 102 -4.44 5.44 7.36
N GLY A 103 -4.51 4.47 8.26
CA GLY A 103 -5.75 3.70 8.47
C GLY A 103 -6.90 4.56 8.99
N ILE A 104 -6.61 5.57 9.81
CA ILE A 104 -7.61 6.53 10.29
C ILE A 104 -8.13 7.39 9.14
N GLU A 105 -7.25 7.93 8.31
CA GLU A 105 -7.61 8.79 7.18
C GLU A 105 -8.44 8.03 6.14
N ILE A 106 -8.08 6.78 5.84
CA ILE A 106 -8.87 5.89 4.99
C ILE A 106 -10.28 5.71 5.58
N ALA A 107 -10.38 5.46 6.89
CA ALA A 107 -11.67 5.32 7.58
C ALA A 107 -12.49 6.63 7.58
N LEU A 108 -11.82 7.80 7.62
CA LEU A 108 -12.49 9.10 7.50
C LEU A 108 -13.11 9.30 6.11
N TRP A 109 -12.44 8.88 5.03
CA TRP A 109 -13.01 8.90 3.69
C TRP A 109 -14.22 7.99 3.57
N ASP A 110 -14.14 6.78 4.12
CA ASP A 110 -15.26 5.83 4.11
C ASP A 110 -16.46 6.38 4.90
N LEU A 111 -16.22 6.88 6.12
CA LEU A 111 -17.25 7.49 6.95
C LEU A 111 -17.90 8.71 6.28
N LEU A 112 -17.10 9.60 5.70
CA LEU A 112 -17.59 10.78 5.01
C LEU A 112 -18.42 10.40 3.77
N GLY A 113 -17.96 9.43 2.98
CA GLY A 113 -18.70 8.93 1.82
C GLY A 113 -20.04 8.33 2.20
N LYS A 114 -20.11 7.56 3.27
CA LYS A 114 -21.36 7.02 3.81
C LYS A 114 -22.29 8.13 4.32
N TYR A 115 -21.74 9.17 4.94
CA TYR A 115 -22.50 10.32 5.44
C TYR A 115 -23.08 11.18 4.32
N LEU A 116 -22.32 11.39 3.24
CA LEU A 116 -22.73 12.17 2.07
C LEU A 116 -23.48 11.35 1.01
N GLU A 117 -23.56 10.03 1.22
CA GLU A 117 -24.10 9.06 0.25
C GLU A 117 -23.36 9.08 -1.10
N GLU A 118 -22.04 9.33 -1.06
CA GLU A 118 -21.18 9.42 -2.25
C GLU A 118 -20.01 8.42 -2.22
N PRO A 119 -19.57 7.88 -3.38
CA PRO A 119 -18.34 7.10 -3.46
C PRO A 119 -17.11 8.00 -3.29
N VAL A 120 -16.04 7.46 -2.69
CA VAL A 120 -14.82 8.21 -2.39
C VAL A 120 -14.20 8.83 -3.65
N TYR A 121 -14.22 8.13 -4.79
CA TYR A 121 -13.60 8.68 -6.00
C TYR A 121 -14.19 10.03 -6.43
N LYS A 122 -15.49 10.25 -6.24
CA LYS A 122 -16.14 11.54 -6.54
C LYS A 122 -15.67 12.63 -5.60
N MET A 123 -15.56 12.31 -4.32
CA MET A 123 -15.06 13.24 -3.31
C MET A 123 -13.58 13.61 -3.54
N LEU A 124 -12.80 12.73 -4.19
CA LEU A 124 -11.44 13.00 -4.66
C LEU A 124 -11.40 13.89 -5.92
N GLY A 125 -12.55 14.28 -6.47
CA GLY A 125 -12.68 15.16 -7.62
C GLY A 125 -12.64 14.46 -8.98
N PHE A 126 -12.86 13.16 -9.03
CA PHE A 126 -12.95 12.43 -10.29
C PHE A 126 -14.40 12.32 -10.78
N ASP A 127 -14.64 12.71 -12.03
CA ASP A 127 -15.95 12.58 -12.66
C ASP A 127 -16.25 11.12 -13.09
N LYS A 128 -15.22 10.36 -13.39
CA LYS A 128 -15.28 8.97 -13.84
C LYS A 128 -14.07 8.17 -13.39
N THR A 129 -14.20 6.87 -13.44
CA THR A 129 -13.13 5.93 -13.13
C THR A 129 -12.69 5.16 -14.36
N PHE A 130 -11.48 4.61 -14.33
CA PHE A 130 -10.93 3.74 -15.36
C PHE A 130 -10.46 2.44 -14.74
N SER A 131 -10.90 1.32 -15.30
CA SER A 131 -10.47 -0.01 -14.89
C SER A 131 -8.95 -0.15 -15.01
N LYS A 132 -8.32 -0.83 -14.07
CA LYS A 132 -6.86 -1.01 -14.02
C LYS A 132 -6.46 -2.41 -14.48
N THR A 133 -5.29 -2.51 -15.07
CA THR A 133 -4.67 -3.79 -15.43
C THR A 133 -3.91 -4.32 -14.21
N PRO A 134 -4.41 -5.37 -13.54
CA PRO A 134 -3.71 -5.91 -12.39
C PRO A 134 -2.47 -6.67 -12.83
N TYR A 135 -1.36 -6.46 -12.10
CA TYR A 135 -0.27 -7.41 -12.16
C TYR A 135 -0.34 -8.35 -10.96
N ALA A 136 -0.23 -9.66 -11.22
CA ALA A 136 -0.13 -10.64 -10.17
C ALA A 136 1.17 -10.43 -9.39
N SER A 137 1.07 -9.91 -8.17
CA SER A 137 2.22 -9.70 -7.29
C SER A 137 2.47 -10.96 -6.46
N GLN A 138 3.68 -11.51 -6.55
CA GLN A 138 4.07 -12.76 -5.89
C GLN A 138 5.58 -12.88 -5.71
N LEU A 139 5.98 -13.71 -4.76
CA LEU A 139 7.39 -14.01 -4.52
C LEU A 139 7.97 -14.90 -5.62
N PHE A 140 9.28 -14.74 -5.90
CA PHE A 140 10.01 -15.74 -6.70
C PHE A 140 9.84 -17.13 -6.13
N GLY A 141 9.93 -18.15 -6.96
CA GLY A 141 10.02 -19.54 -6.51
C GLY A 141 11.35 -19.79 -5.78
N THR A 142 11.41 -20.87 -5.01
CA THR A 142 12.65 -21.33 -4.37
C THR A 142 13.65 -21.82 -5.44
N THR A 143 13.12 -22.30 -6.56
CA THR A 143 13.88 -22.75 -7.74
C THR A 143 13.36 -22.06 -9.00
N PRO A 144 14.19 -21.99 -10.08
CA PRO A 144 13.74 -21.51 -11.38
C PRO A 144 12.50 -22.24 -11.91
N ASP A 145 12.41 -23.55 -11.72
CA ASP A 145 11.25 -24.36 -12.14
C ASP A 145 9.96 -23.92 -11.42
N GLU A 146 10.04 -23.64 -10.11
CA GLU A 146 8.89 -23.08 -9.37
C GLU A 146 8.50 -21.71 -9.88
N THR A 147 9.45 -20.83 -10.21
CA THR A 147 9.20 -19.53 -10.82
C THR A 147 8.48 -19.69 -12.16
N TYR A 148 8.92 -20.63 -13.01
CA TYR A 148 8.26 -20.96 -14.27
C TYR A 148 6.81 -21.40 -14.07
N GLU A 149 6.54 -22.33 -13.15
CA GLU A 149 5.19 -22.81 -12.89
C GLU A 149 4.28 -21.72 -12.29
N LYS A 150 4.80 -20.86 -11.40
CA LYS A 150 4.08 -19.69 -10.92
C LYS A 150 3.71 -18.73 -12.06
N ALA A 151 4.64 -18.46 -12.98
CA ALA A 151 4.40 -17.64 -14.16
C ALA A 151 3.25 -18.20 -15.03
N LYS A 152 3.28 -19.50 -15.32
CA LYS A 152 2.21 -20.18 -16.08
C LYS A 152 0.87 -20.16 -15.35
N SER A 153 0.88 -20.36 -14.04
CA SER A 153 -0.33 -20.31 -13.21
C SER A 153 -0.99 -18.94 -13.29
N SER A 154 -0.23 -17.87 -13.19
CA SER A 154 -0.74 -16.49 -13.29
C SER A 154 -1.38 -16.20 -14.65
N LEU A 155 -0.77 -16.68 -15.76
CA LEU A 155 -1.39 -16.56 -17.09
C LEU A 155 -2.71 -17.35 -17.19
N LYS A 156 -2.76 -18.54 -16.62
CA LYS A 156 -3.95 -19.41 -16.64
C LYS A 156 -5.12 -18.78 -15.88
N THR A 157 -4.83 -18.02 -14.82
CA THR A 157 -5.85 -17.29 -14.04
C THR A 157 -6.27 -15.96 -14.68
N GLY A 158 -5.71 -15.59 -15.83
CA GLY A 158 -6.15 -14.44 -16.61
C GLY A 158 -5.25 -13.21 -16.55
N TYR A 159 -4.22 -13.19 -15.71
CA TYR A 159 -3.29 -12.06 -15.63
C TYR A 159 -2.50 -11.88 -16.92
N ARG A 160 -2.22 -10.60 -17.25
CA ARG A 160 -1.42 -10.19 -18.42
C ARG A 160 -0.17 -9.40 -18.00
N ALA A 161 0.03 -9.25 -16.71
CA ALA A 161 1.18 -8.66 -16.07
C ALA A 161 1.48 -9.42 -14.78
N VAL A 162 2.75 -9.66 -14.48
CA VAL A 162 3.19 -10.41 -13.30
C VAL A 162 4.44 -9.76 -12.74
N LYS A 163 4.45 -9.50 -11.43
CA LYS A 163 5.61 -9.07 -10.66
C LYS A 163 6.13 -10.27 -9.87
N PHE A 164 7.42 -10.54 -10.00
CA PHE A 164 8.15 -11.44 -9.12
C PHE A 164 9.06 -10.61 -8.22
N GLY A 165 8.98 -10.86 -6.93
CA GLY A 165 9.79 -10.12 -5.99
C GLY A 165 10.42 -10.98 -4.91
N TRP A 166 11.36 -10.38 -4.20
CA TRP A 166 11.95 -10.87 -2.97
C TRP A 166 12.53 -12.31 -3.05
N GLY A 167 12.67 -12.97 -1.91
CA GLY A 167 13.16 -14.35 -1.84
C GLY A 167 14.67 -14.44 -2.02
N LYS A 168 15.11 -15.22 -2.98
CA LYS A 168 16.54 -15.41 -3.26
C LYS A 168 17.09 -14.48 -4.35
N PHE A 169 16.22 -13.76 -5.04
CA PHE A 169 16.64 -12.85 -6.12
C PHE A 169 17.47 -11.68 -5.57
N GLY A 170 18.50 -11.31 -6.32
CA GLY A 170 19.41 -10.23 -5.97
C GLY A 170 20.66 -10.65 -5.18
N ILE A 171 20.80 -11.93 -4.83
CA ILE A 171 21.92 -12.45 -4.02
C ILE A 171 23.03 -13.07 -4.90
N ASP A 172 22.66 -13.93 -5.85
CA ASP A 172 23.58 -14.63 -6.74
C ASP A 172 23.22 -14.37 -8.21
N LEU A 173 24.14 -13.73 -8.95
CA LEU A 173 23.93 -13.30 -10.32
C LEU A 173 23.54 -14.45 -11.27
N ALA A 174 24.13 -15.64 -11.08
CA ALA A 174 23.86 -16.78 -11.98
C ALA A 174 22.50 -17.41 -11.67
N GLU A 175 22.07 -17.44 -10.42
CA GLU A 175 20.73 -17.88 -10.04
C GLU A 175 19.67 -16.85 -10.45
N ASP A 176 19.95 -15.54 -10.27
CA ASP A 176 19.07 -14.47 -10.71
C ASP A 176 18.75 -14.58 -12.21
N GLN A 177 19.78 -14.85 -13.03
CA GLN A 177 19.60 -15.06 -14.47
C GLN A 177 18.65 -16.23 -14.77
N LYS A 178 18.80 -17.38 -14.09
CA LYS A 178 17.93 -18.52 -14.29
C LYS A 178 16.49 -18.23 -13.90
N HIS A 179 16.25 -17.51 -12.81
CA HIS A 179 14.92 -17.09 -12.39
C HIS A 179 14.27 -16.15 -13.39
N ILE A 180 15.00 -15.18 -13.94
CA ILE A 180 14.49 -14.26 -14.96
C ILE A 180 14.17 -14.99 -16.26
N GLU A 181 15.05 -15.91 -16.72
CA GLU A 181 14.81 -16.73 -17.91
C GLU A 181 13.57 -17.61 -17.72
N ALA A 182 13.42 -18.27 -16.56
CA ALA A 182 12.27 -19.11 -16.22
C ALA A 182 10.97 -18.31 -16.16
N ALA A 183 10.99 -17.11 -15.52
CA ALA A 183 9.84 -16.22 -15.48
C ALA A 183 9.41 -15.80 -16.89
N ARG A 184 10.35 -15.35 -17.72
CA ARG A 184 10.06 -14.92 -19.09
C ARG A 184 9.57 -16.09 -19.98
N GLU A 185 10.17 -17.28 -19.86
CA GLU A 185 9.73 -18.47 -20.58
C GLU A 185 8.30 -18.85 -20.18
N GLY A 186 8.00 -18.87 -18.87
CA GLY A 186 6.67 -19.20 -18.35
C GLY A 186 5.59 -18.20 -18.75
N LEU A 187 5.91 -16.90 -18.81
CA LEU A 187 4.99 -15.83 -19.20
C LEU A 187 4.85 -15.68 -20.72
N GLY A 188 5.80 -16.16 -21.51
CA GLY A 188 5.86 -15.86 -22.93
C GLY A 188 6.18 -14.37 -23.17
N LYS A 189 6.13 -13.95 -24.45
CA LYS A 189 6.55 -12.60 -24.86
C LYS A 189 5.49 -11.49 -24.65
N ASP A 190 4.22 -11.86 -24.59
CA ASP A 190 3.11 -10.90 -24.61
C ASP A 190 2.70 -10.42 -23.20
N CYS A 191 3.08 -11.17 -22.17
CA CYS A 191 2.82 -10.80 -20.77
C CYS A 191 3.89 -9.87 -20.24
N LYS A 192 3.49 -8.84 -19.50
CA LYS A 192 4.41 -7.92 -18.84
C LYS A 192 5.08 -8.61 -17.65
N LEU A 193 6.39 -8.51 -17.55
CA LEU A 193 7.20 -8.98 -16.43
C LEU A 193 7.75 -7.79 -15.67
N MET A 194 7.48 -7.75 -14.37
CA MET A 194 8.07 -6.80 -13.43
C MET A 194 8.96 -7.56 -12.45
N VAL A 195 10.02 -6.91 -12.00
CA VAL A 195 10.97 -7.51 -11.04
C VAL A 195 11.16 -6.57 -9.86
N ASP A 196 10.95 -7.11 -8.67
CA ASP A 196 11.09 -6.43 -7.40
C ASP A 196 12.26 -7.03 -6.62
N VAL A 197 13.16 -6.19 -6.16
CA VAL A 197 14.40 -6.60 -5.49
C VAL A 197 14.33 -6.42 -3.98
N GLY A 198 13.34 -5.66 -3.48
CA GLY A 198 13.17 -5.42 -2.05
C GLY A 198 14.37 -4.82 -1.38
N SER A 199 15.04 -3.89 -2.05
CA SER A 199 16.19 -3.12 -1.52
C SER A 199 17.42 -3.96 -1.16
N VAL A 200 17.53 -5.21 -1.66
CA VAL A 200 18.62 -6.14 -1.25
C VAL A 200 20.01 -5.59 -1.58
N TRP A 201 20.13 -4.76 -2.62
CA TRP A 201 21.40 -4.13 -2.98
C TRP A 201 21.73 -2.86 -2.20
N LYS A 202 20.82 -2.39 -1.33
CA LYS A 202 20.99 -1.23 -0.42
C LYS A 202 21.26 0.08 -1.17
N ASP A 203 22.52 0.36 -1.50
CA ASP A 203 23.03 1.49 -2.30
C ASP A 203 24.14 1.06 -3.27
N ASP A 204 24.34 -0.25 -3.43
CA ASP A 204 25.43 -0.79 -4.30
C ASP A 204 25.02 -0.75 -5.79
N LEU A 205 25.43 0.32 -6.44
CA LEU A 205 25.21 0.52 -7.88
C LEU A 205 25.85 -0.56 -8.75
N ASN A 206 26.98 -1.18 -8.35
CA ASN A 206 27.64 -2.21 -9.12
C ASN A 206 26.84 -3.50 -9.12
N GLU A 207 26.31 -3.89 -7.96
CA GLU A 207 25.44 -5.06 -7.84
C GLU A 207 24.19 -4.90 -8.72
N ALA A 208 23.49 -3.78 -8.63
CA ALA A 208 22.34 -3.48 -9.48
C ALA A 208 22.72 -3.50 -10.98
N SER A 209 23.81 -2.82 -11.34
CA SER A 209 24.25 -2.71 -12.76
C SER A 209 24.61 -4.05 -13.37
N SER A 210 25.12 -4.99 -12.59
CA SER A 210 25.49 -6.33 -13.07
C SER A 210 24.29 -7.16 -13.57
N ARG A 211 23.05 -6.80 -13.19
CA ARG A 211 21.80 -7.48 -13.59
C ARG A 211 21.10 -6.83 -14.80
N LEU A 212 21.53 -5.63 -15.22
CA LEU A 212 20.81 -4.87 -16.25
C LEU A 212 20.68 -5.63 -17.57
N ASP A 213 21.74 -6.29 -18.03
CA ASP A 213 21.74 -7.02 -19.31
C ASP A 213 20.68 -8.14 -19.35
N MET A 214 20.51 -8.90 -18.26
CA MET A 214 19.48 -9.95 -18.19
C MET A 214 18.08 -9.36 -18.13
N LEU A 215 17.87 -8.27 -17.39
CA LEU A 215 16.57 -7.60 -17.28
C LEU A 215 16.15 -6.96 -18.60
N GLU A 216 17.08 -6.30 -19.31
CA GLU A 216 16.81 -5.74 -20.64
C GLU A 216 16.49 -6.83 -21.68
N LYS A 217 17.23 -7.95 -21.71
CA LYS A 217 16.97 -9.09 -22.59
C LYS A 217 15.61 -9.75 -22.31
N ALA A 218 15.20 -9.78 -21.06
CA ALA A 218 13.92 -10.30 -20.65
C ALA A 218 12.75 -9.32 -20.89
N ASP A 219 12.98 -8.13 -21.43
CA ASP A 219 11.96 -7.08 -21.65
C ASP A 219 11.16 -6.81 -20.37
N VAL A 220 11.89 -6.53 -19.26
CA VAL A 220 11.28 -6.24 -17.96
C VAL A 220 10.63 -4.87 -18.01
N GLN A 221 9.36 -4.78 -17.56
CA GLN A 221 8.56 -3.55 -17.57
C GLN A 221 9.12 -2.49 -16.64
N TRP A 222 9.59 -2.92 -15.44
CA TRP A 222 10.33 -2.10 -14.48
C TRP A 222 11.15 -2.97 -13.52
N LEU A 223 12.21 -2.36 -12.98
CA LEU A 223 12.97 -2.86 -11.84
C LEU A 223 12.56 -2.04 -10.60
N GLU A 224 11.95 -2.73 -9.63
CA GLU A 224 11.38 -2.19 -8.41
C GLU A 224 12.36 -2.30 -7.26
N GLU A 225 12.46 -1.23 -6.48
CA GLU A 225 13.25 -1.14 -5.25
C GLU A 225 14.66 -1.75 -5.32
N PRO A 226 15.50 -1.37 -6.31
CA PRO A 226 16.90 -1.84 -6.36
C PRO A 226 17.69 -1.42 -5.11
N PHE A 227 17.31 -0.30 -4.48
CA PHE A 227 18.02 0.33 -3.37
C PHE A 227 17.05 0.75 -2.25
N TYR A 228 17.61 1.08 -1.07
CA TYR A 228 16.83 1.73 -0.03
C TYR A 228 16.12 2.99 -0.54
N THR A 229 14.93 3.25 -0.05
CA THR A 229 14.06 4.37 -0.51
C THR A 229 14.75 5.73 -0.44
N ASP A 230 15.72 5.92 0.47
CA ASP A 230 16.49 7.17 0.66
C ASP A 230 17.83 7.21 -0.12
N SER A 231 18.16 6.15 -0.87
CA SER A 231 19.39 6.07 -1.69
C SER A 231 19.28 6.80 -3.03
N PHE A 232 18.87 8.05 -3.04
CA PHE A 232 18.56 8.86 -4.24
C PHE A 232 19.69 8.88 -5.26
N SER A 233 20.93 8.95 -4.80
CA SER A 233 22.10 8.98 -5.70
C SER A 233 22.28 7.66 -6.45
N ALA A 234 22.03 6.52 -5.79
CA ALA A 234 22.11 5.21 -6.41
C ALA A 234 21.00 5.02 -7.46
N TYR A 235 19.75 5.37 -7.13
CA TYR A 235 18.65 5.41 -8.10
C TYR A 235 19.00 6.25 -9.32
N LYS A 236 19.48 7.49 -9.10
CA LYS A 236 19.86 8.40 -10.17
C LYS A 236 20.98 7.83 -11.05
N GLY A 237 21.99 7.23 -10.44
CA GLY A 237 23.09 6.58 -11.15
C GLY A 237 22.60 5.42 -12.00
N LEU A 238 21.75 4.55 -11.45
CA LEU A 238 21.20 3.39 -12.17
C LEU A 238 20.29 3.84 -13.32
N SER A 239 19.41 4.82 -13.11
CA SER A 239 18.49 5.33 -14.14
C SER A 239 19.20 5.87 -15.38
N GLN A 240 20.45 6.31 -15.26
CA GLN A 240 21.29 6.78 -16.37
C GLN A 240 21.99 5.65 -17.12
N SER A 241 22.00 4.44 -16.58
CA SER A 241 22.77 3.30 -17.06
C SER A 241 21.90 2.20 -17.71
N THR A 242 20.57 2.31 -17.62
CA THR A 242 19.64 1.30 -18.14
C THR A 242 18.49 1.90 -18.93
N LYS A 243 17.90 1.07 -19.80
CA LYS A 243 16.62 1.35 -20.47
C LYS A 243 15.42 0.75 -19.72
N VAL A 244 15.66 -0.14 -18.75
CA VAL A 244 14.60 -0.67 -17.88
C VAL A 244 14.13 0.47 -16.96
N PRO A 245 12.85 0.86 -17.00
CA PRO A 245 12.34 1.86 -16.08
C PRO A 245 12.54 1.42 -14.62
N LEU A 246 12.91 2.36 -13.76
CA LEU A 246 12.98 2.11 -12.33
C LEU A 246 11.64 2.41 -11.66
N ALA A 247 11.28 1.60 -10.68
CA ALA A 247 10.12 1.79 -9.82
C ALA A 247 10.54 1.82 -8.35
N GLY A 248 9.74 2.48 -7.51
CA GLY A 248 9.95 2.51 -6.07
C GLY A 248 9.10 3.58 -5.40
N GLY A 249 9.13 3.61 -4.08
CA GLY A 249 8.40 4.61 -3.30
C GLY A 249 7.43 4.06 -2.28
N GLU A 250 7.24 2.76 -2.17
CA GLU A 250 6.38 2.13 -1.16
C GLU A 250 6.84 2.45 0.27
N GLY A 251 8.16 2.55 0.48
CA GLY A 251 8.76 2.99 1.74
C GLY A 251 8.63 4.50 2.05
N CYS A 252 7.94 5.30 1.25
CA CYS A 252 7.76 6.72 1.51
C CYS A 252 6.73 6.96 2.63
N HIS A 253 7.15 7.64 3.70
CA HIS A 253 6.32 7.95 4.87
C HIS A 253 5.51 9.25 4.75
N ASN A 254 5.70 10.03 3.69
CA ASN A 254 4.95 11.26 3.44
C ASN A 254 5.07 11.70 1.97
N PRO A 255 4.13 12.54 1.49
CA PRO A 255 4.13 12.99 0.10
C PRO A 255 5.39 13.72 -0.35
N LEU A 256 6.08 14.45 0.55
CA LEU A 256 7.29 15.18 0.19
C LEU A 256 8.44 14.22 -0.15
N MET A 257 8.58 13.13 0.59
CA MET A 257 9.58 12.10 0.30
C MET A 257 9.33 11.46 -1.07
N ALA A 258 8.08 11.10 -1.39
CA ALA A 258 7.70 10.57 -2.69
C ALA A 258 7.95 11.55 -3.83
N LYS A 259 7.61 12.84 -3.65
CA LYS A 259 7.90 13.90 -4.64
C LYS A 259 9.40 14.08 -4.87
N ASN A 260 10.21 13.98 -3.82
CA ASN A 260 11.67 14.02 -3.95
C ASN A 260 12.19 12.81 -4.74
N MET A 261 11.63 11.61 -4.54
CA MET A 261 12.00 10.46 -5.38
C MET A 261 11.66 10.70 -6.85
N ILE A 262 10.46 11.23 -7.14
CA ILE A 262 10.07 11.60 -8.50
C ILE A 262 11.06 12.60 -9.10
N ASP A 263 11.42 13.64 -8.38
CA ASP A 263 12.30 14.72 -8.91
C ASP A 263 13.77 14.30 -9.06
N PHE A 264 14.27 13.42 -8.19
CA PHE A 264 15.72 13.21 -8.09
C PHE A 264 16.19 11.80 -8.43
N CYS A 265 15.33 10.77 -8.39
CA CYS A 265 15.76 9.38 -8.60
C CYS A 265 15.75 8.92 -10.07
N GLY A 266 15.06 9.63 -10.96
CA GLY A 266 14.89 9.23 -12.36
C GLY A 266 13.96 8.02 -12.50
N LEU A 267 12.92 7.96 -11.69
CA LEU A 267 11.91 6.90 -11.71
C LEU A 267 11.04 7.00 -12.96
N GLY A 268 10.68 5.85 -13.54
CA GLY A 268 9.59 5.71 -14.51
C GLY A 268 8.25 5.48 -13.84
N PHE A 269 8.27 4.86 -12.65
CA PHE A 269 7.08 4.53 -11.86
C PHE A 269 7.30 4.92 -10.39
N ILE A 270 6.34 5.65 -9.82
CA ILE A 270 6.26 5.87 -8.37
C ILE A 270 5.19 4.95 -7.79
N GLN A 271 5.56 4.14 -6.80
CA GLN A 271 4.69 3.17 -6.14
C GLN A 271 4.38 3.64 -4.73
N ILE A 272 3.10 3.75 -4.40
CA ILE A 272 2.67 4.36 -3.14
C ILE A 272 1.68 3.46 -2.42
N ASP A 273 1.95 3.24 -1.15
CA ASP A 273 1.03 2.57 -0.25
C ASP A 273 0.20 3.58 0.54
N SER A 274 -1.13 3.53 0.36
CA SER A 274 -2.06 4.39 1.11
C SER A 274 -2.08 4.07 2.60
N GLY A 275 -1.76 2.82 2.98
CA GLY A 275 -1.66 2.39 4.38
C GLY A 275 -0.39 2.85 5.11
N ILE A 276 0.57 3.46 4.38
CA ILE A 276 1.87 3.91 4.90
C ILE A 276 1.99 5.44 4.85
N ILE A 277 1.64 6.07 3.72
CA ILE A 277 2.00 7.46 3.40
C ILE A 277 1.16 8.53 4.08
N GLY A 278 0.14 8.15 4.84
CA GLY A 278 -0.80 9.07 5.48
C GLY A 278 -2.20 9.06 4.86
N GLY A 279 -2.57 7.98 4.16
CA GLY A 279 -3.91 7.74 3.63
C GLY A 279 -4.10 8.06 2.15
N ILE A 280 -5.35 7.99 1.73
CA ILE A 280 -5.83 8.20 0.35
C ILE A 280 -5.49 9.61 -0.15
N GLY A 281 -5.71 10.65 0.69
CA GLY A 281 -5.45 12.04 0.31
C GLY A 281 -3.98 12.30 0.06
N SER A 282 -3.09 11.73 0.89
CA SER A 282 -1.63 11.81 0.70
C SER A 282 -1.18 11.07 -0.57
N ALA A 283 -1.71 9.89 -0.83
CA ALA A 283 -1.42 9.15 -2.05
C ALA A 283 -1.94 9.89 -3.30
N LYS A 284 -3.13 10.50 -3.23
CA LYS A 284 -3.69 11.35 -4.31
C LYS A 284 -2.79 12.56 -4.61
N GLU A 285 -2.25 13.21 -3.59
CA GLU A 285 -1.31 14.32 -3.75
C GLU A 285 -0.06 13.90 -4.53
N VAL A 286 0.43 12.67 -4.31
CA VAL A 286 1.56 12.11 -5.08
C VAL A 286 1.15 11.74 -6.49
N ALA A 287 -0.03 11.16 -6.69
CA ALA A 287 -0.54 10.82 -8.03
C ALA A 287 -0.69 12.08 -8.90
N ASP A 288 -1.24 13.17 -8.35
CA ASP A 288 -1.35 14.45 -9.06
C ASP A 288 0.03 15.03 -9.43
N TYR A 289 0.99 14.88 -8.52
CA TYR A 289 2.35 15.34 -8.76
C TYR A 289 3.04 14.51 -9.85
N ALA A 290 2.87 13.18 -9.84
CA ALA A 290 3.42 12.27 -10.84
C ALA A 290 2.94 12.62 -12.26
N VAL A 291 1.62 12.95 -12.42
CA VAL A 291 1.09 13.47 -13.70
C VAL A 291 1.87 14.70 -14.18
N SER A 292 2.18 15.63 -13.28
CA SER A 292 2.90 16.86 -13.62
C SER A 292 4.36 16.66 -14.02
N ARG A 293 4.91 15.46 -13.77
CA ARG A 293 6.30 15.07 -14.00
C ARG A 293 6.47 13.98 -15.06
N ASP A 294 5.38 13.53 -15.68
CA ASP A 294 5.39 12.42 -16.65
C ASP A 294 5.97 11.13 -16.06
N VAL A 295 5.68 10.88 -14.77
CA VAL A 295 6.01 9.65 -14.05
C VAL A 295 4.72 8.87 -13.84
N GLN A 296 4.74 7.56 -14.08
CA GLN A 296 3.58 6.70 -13.87
C GLN A 296 3.36 6.46 -12.38
N PHE A 297 2.11 6.55 -11.95
CA PHE A 297 1.73 6.18 -10.58
C PHE A 297 1.15 4.77 -10.56
N VAL A 298 1.53 3.99 -9.56
CA VAL A 298 1.00 2.65 -9.29
C VAL A 298 0.80 2.51 -7.78
N ASN A 299 -0.22 1.78 -7.33
CA ASN A 299 -0.35 1.44 -5.92
C ASN A 299 0.70 0.39 -5.53
N HIS A 300 1.16 0.46 -4.28
CA HIS A 300 1.65 -0.69 -3.52
C HIS A 300 0.53 -1.17 -2.61
N THR A 301 0.35 -2.49 -2.47
CA THR A 301 -0.50 -3.11 -1.45
C THR A 301 -0.23 -4.61 -1.37
N PHE A 302 0.00 -5.15 -0.19
CA PHE A 302 0.19 -6.57 0.03
C PHE A 302 -0.59 -7.06 1.26
N THR A 303 -1.76 -6.47 1.48
CA THR A 303 -2.65 -6.75 2.60
C THR A 303 -4.05 -7.11 2.11
N SER A 304 -5.12 -6.59 2.70
CA SER A 304 -6.50 -6.99 2.40
C SER A 304 -7.11 -6.31 1.16
N HIS A 305 -8.31 -6.74 0.78
CA HIS A 305 -9.10 -6.04 -0.24
C HIS A 305 -9.59 -4.65 0.22
N LEU A 306 -9.68 -4.37 1.52
CA LEU A 306 -9.95 -3.02 2.04
C LEU A 306 -8.76 -2.09 1.73
N ALA A 307 -7.54 -2.52 2.03
CA ALA A 307 -6.32 -1.81 1.68
C ALA A 307 -6.17 -1.67 0.17
N PHE A 308 -6.45 -2.73 -0.60
CA PHE A 308 -6.41 -2.69 -2.06
C PHE A 308 -7.32 -1.61 -2.63
N VAL A 309 -8.59 -1.55 -2.22
CA VAL A 309 -9.51 -0.51 -2.70
C VAL A 309 -8.98 0.87 -2.33
N SER A 310 -8.54 1.08 -1.08
CA SER A 310 -7.99 2.36 -0.65
C SER A 310 -6.75 2.79 -1.44
N SER A 311 -5.97 1.84 -1.95
CA SER A 311 -4.74 2.09 -2.71
C SER A 311 -4.97 2.44 -4.18
N ILE A 312 -6.08 1.97 -4.79
CA ILE A 312 -6.39 2.28 -6.20
C ILE A 312 -7.21 3.56 -6.38
N LEU A 313 -7.93 4.01 -5.36
CA LEU A 313 -8.75 5.22 -5.40
C LEU A 313 -7.96 6.51 -5.70
N PRO A 314 -6.73 6.73 -5.19
CA PRO A 314 -5.95 7.93 -5.46
C PRO A 314 -5.72 8.25 -6.93
N TYR A 315 -5.72 7.25 -7.80
CA TYR A 315 -5.42 7.42 -9.22
C TYR A 315 -6.47 6.81 -10.17
N CYS A 316 -7.61 6.40 -9.63
CA CYS A 316 -8.66 5.71 -10.40
C CYS A 316 -9.23 6.53 -11.56
N GLY A 317 -9.18 7.86 -11.49
CA GLY A 317 -9.66 8.77 -12.53
C GLY A 317 -8.62 9.12 -13.60
N TYR A 318 -7.40 8.61 -13.52
CA TYR A 318 -6.37 8.80 -14.54
C TYR A 318 -6.34 7.62 -15.50
N GLU A 319 -6.61 7.86 -16.78
CA GLU A 319 -6.65 6.83 -17.83
C GLU A 319 -5.25 6.25 -18.09
N ASP A 320 -4.23 7.12 -18.09
CA ASP A 320 -2.85 6.75 -18.43
C ASP A 320 -2.15 5.92 -17.33
N PHE A 321 -2.64 5.93 -16.10
CA PHE A 321 -2.13 5.09 -15.02
C PHE A 321 -2.83 3.72 -15.07
N ILE A 322 -2.28 2.83 -15.91
CA ILE A 322 -2.97 1.60 -16.32
C ILE A 322 -2.81 0.43 -15.36
N PHE A 323 -1.72 0.36 -14.61
CA PHE A 323 -1.43 -0.80 -13.75
C PHE A 323 -1.96 -0.64 -12.34
N CYS A 324 -2.26 -1.79 -11.70
CA CYS A 324 -2.44 -1.87 -10.25
C CYS A 324 -1.78 -3.14 -9.70
N GLU A 325 -1.17 -3.04 -8.53
CA GLU A 325 -0.70 -4.19 -7.78
C GLU A 325 -1.88 -5.03 -7.29
N TYR A 326 -1.79 -6.33 -7.49
CA TYR A 326 -2.79 -7.27 -7.01
C TYR A 326 -2.08 -8.48 -6.39
N PRO A 327 -2.01 -8.58 -5.06
CA PRO A 327 -1.37 -9.71 -4.40
C PRO A 327 -2.19 -10.99 -4.61
N VAL A 328 -1.52 -12.08 -5.01
CA VAL A 328 -2.20 -13.34 -5.36
C VAL A 328 -1.97 -14.48 -4.37
N GLN A 329 -1.18 -14.25 -3.33
CA GLN A 329 -0.79 -15.26 -2.33
C GLN A 329 -1.02 -14.74 -0.91
N LEU A 330 -2.20 -14.16 -0.64
CA LEU A 330 -2.56 -13.63 0.66
C LEU A 330 -2.84 -14.72 1.69
N LYS A 331 -2.53 -14.44 2.96
CA LYS A 331 -2.96 -15.26 4.10
C LYS A 331 -4.49 -15.16 4.30
N PRO A 332 -5.11 -16.16 4.94
CA PRO A 332 -6.57 -16.17 5.19
C PRO A 332 -7.09 -14.89 5.88
N LEU A 333 -6.33 -14.34 6.83
CA LEU A 333 -6.68 -13.09 7.51
C LEU A 333 -7.04 -11.97 6.53
N ALA A 334 -6.21 -11.75 5.51
CA ALA A 334 -6.42 -10.67 4.55
C ALA A 334 -7.67 -10.87 3.68
N TRP A 335 -8.06 -12.13 3.42
CA TRP A 335 -9.31 -12.46 2.75
C TRP A 335 -10.51 -12.22 3.66
N ASP A 336 -10.42 -12.61 4.93
CA ASP A 336 -11.53 -12.61 5.88
C ASP A 336 -11.84 -11.20 6.43
N ILE A 337 -11.05 -10.17 6.09
CA ILE A 337 -11.32 -8.76 6.47
C ILE A 337 -12.56 -8.21 5.75
N THR A 338 -12.87 -8.67 4.53
CA THR A 338 -13.97 -8.10 3.73
C THR A 338 -14.96 -9.16 3.28
N ILE A 339 -16.25 -8.76 3.21
CA ILE A 339 -17.34 -9.64 2.74
C ILE A 339 -17.18 -9.93 1.25
N GLU A 340 -16.98 -8.86 0.45
CA GLU A 340 -16.77 -8.98 -0.98
C GLU A 340 -15.28 -8.88 -1.29
N HIS A 341 -14.85 -9.57 -2.35
CA HIS A 341 -13.48 -9.53 -2.85
C HIS A 341 -13.45 -8.92 -4.24
N ILE A 342 -12.54 -8.00 -4.46
CA ILE A 342 -12.31 -7.42 -5.78
C ILE A 342 -11.70 -8.50 -6.68
N GLN A 343 -12.26 -8.71 -7.85
CA GLN A 343 -11.85 -9.75 -8.79
C GLN A 343 -11.66 -9.18 -10.20
N LEU A 344 -10.95 -9.92 -11.04
CA LEU A 344 -10.81 -9.59 -12.45
C LEU A 344 -12.19 -9.67 -13.14
N ASN A 345 -12.49 -8.64 -13.93
CA ASN A 345 -13.64 -8.65 -14.82
C ASN A 345 -13.39 -9.51 -16.08
N ASP A 346 -14.36 -9.61 -16.99
CA ASP A 346 -14.28 -10.41 -18.22
C ASP A 346 -13.14 -9.98 -19.16
N GLU A 347 -12.64 -8.77 -19.04
CA GLU A 347 -11.48 -8.24 -19.78
C GLU A 347 -10.13 -8.48 -19.08
N GLY A 348 -10.15 -9.13 -17.90
CA GLY A 348 -8.96 -9.33 -17.07
C GLY A 348 -8.47 -8.06 -16.37
N LYS A 349 -9.35 -7.10 -16.14
CA LYS A 349 -9.07 -5.84 -15.45
C LYS A 349 -9.78 -5.76 -14.11
N ILE A 350 -9.37 -4.82 -13.29
CA ILE A 350 -10.02 -4.47 -12.02
C ILE A 350 -10.89 -3.23 -12.24
N ASP A 351 -12.17 -3.35 -11.94
CA ASP A 351 -13.10 -2.22 -11.92
C ASP A 351 -13.06 -1.52 -10.55
N ILE A 352 -13.20 -0.21 -10.58
CA ILE A 352 -13.20 0.61 -9.36
C ILE A 352 -14.59 0.53 -8.70
N PRO A 353 -14.69 0.27 -7.39
CA PRO A 353 -15.98 0.26 -6.71
C PRO A 353 -16.71 1.62 -6.81
N GLU A 354 -18.01 1.59 -7.14
CA GLU A 354 -18.84 2.79 -7.30
C GLU A 354 -19.89 2.97 -6.19
N LYS A 355 -19.94 2.06 -5.21
CA LYS A 355 -20.81 2.19 -4.03
C LYS A 355 -20.35 3.33 -3.13
N THR A 356 -21.21 3.77 -2.21
CA THR A 356 -20.91 4.80 -1.20
C THR A 356 -19.72 4.43 -0.33
N GLY A 357 -18.98 5.44 0.12
CA GLY A 357 -17.74 5.23 0.88
C GLY A 357 -16.66 4.60 0.00
N LEU A 358 -15.89 3.67 0.57
CA LEU A 358 -14.89 2.88 -0.16
C LEU A 358 -15.52 1.86 -1.12
N GLY A 359 -16.80 1.56 -0.97
CA GLY A 359 -17.51 0.62 -1.82
C GLY A 359 -17.24 -0.85 -1.51
N ILE A 360 -16.67 -1.14 -0.34
CA ILE A 360 -16.40 -2.47 0.17
C ILE A 360 -16.79 -2.56 1.66
N GLU A 361 -17.27 -3.70 2.11
CA GLU A 361 -17.75 -3.89 3.47
C GLU A 361 -16.80 -4.81 4.27
N VAL A 362 -16.52 -4.40 5.53
CA VAL A 362 -15.73 -5.22 6.46
C VAL A 362 -16.57 -6.36 7.03
N ASP A 363 -16.02 -7.56 7.04
CA ASP A 363 -16.60 -8.73 7.68
C ASP A 363 -16.23 -8.78 9.18
N VAL A 364 -17.07 -8.16 10.00
CA VAL A 364 -16.87 -8.13 11.46
C VAL A 364 -16.86 -9.52 12.09
N GLU A 365 -17.60 -10.49 11.55
CA GLU A 365 -17.56 -11.88 12.02
C GLU A 365 -16.30 -12.61 11.53
N GLY A 366 -15.89 -12.37 10.30
CA GLY A 366 -14.69 -12.96 9.68
C GLY A 366 -13.41 -12.60 10.41
N ILE A 367 -13.28 -11.37 10.93
CA ILE A 367 -12.07 -10.92 11.63
C ILE A 367 -11.94 -11.39 13.08
N LYS A 368 -13.03 -11.85 13.72
CA LYS A 368 -13.00 -12.29 15.12
C LYS A 368 -11.93 -13.33 15.46
N PRO A 369 -11.69 -14.35 14.62
CA PRO A 369 -10.67 -15.38 14.90
C PRO A 369 -9.25 -14.84 15.00
N TYR A 370 -8.97 -13.68 14.39
CA TYR A 370 -7.65 -13.07 14.30
C TYR A 370 -7.41 -11.97 15.32
N LEU A 371 -8.44 -11.58 16.08
CA LEU A 371 -8.37 -10.45 16.99
C LEU A 371 -7.41 -10.71 18.14
N SER A 372 -6.37 -9.90 18.23
CA SER A 372 -5.41 -9.85 19.33
C SER A 372 -5.89 -8.86 20.40
N MET A 373 -6.08 -9.35 21.63
CA MET A 373 -6.50 -8.50 22.74
C MET A 373 -5.33 -7.72 23.30
N VAL A 374 -5.34 -6.40 23.13
CA VAL A 374 -4.30 -5.49 23.60
C VAL A 374 -4.81 -4.69 24.78
N LYS A 375 -4.01 -4.63 25.85
CA LYS A 375 -4.18 -3.69 26.97
C LYS A 375 -2.88 -2.94 27.18
N ILE A 376 -2.95 -1.60 27.20
CA ILE A 376 -1.83 -0.73 27.52
C ILE A 376 -2.17 0.06 28.79
N GLU A 377 -1.33 -0.09 29.79
CA GLU A 377 -1.48 0.53 31.11
C GLU A 377 -0.19 1.27 31.49
N LEU A 378 -0.32 2.43 32.12
CA LEU A 378 0.78 3.19 32.69
C LEU A 378 0.38 3.66 34.10
N ASP A 379 1.16 3.30 35.12
CA ASP A 379 0.94 3.66 36.53
C ASP A 379 -0.50 3.35 37.03
N GLY A 380 -1.03 2.20 36.64
CA GLY A 380 -2.37 1.75 37.01
C GLY A 380 -3.52 2.45 36.28
N LYS A 381 -3.21 3.29 35.28
CA LYS A 381 -4.20 3.92 34.41
C LYS A 381 -4.22 3.22 33.05
N ASP A 382 -5.39 2.76 32.65
CA ASP A 382 -5.61 2.20 31.33
C ASP A 382 -5.55 3.31 30.27
N PHE A 383 -4.65 3.16 29.30
CA PHE A 383 -4.52 4.02 28.12
C PHE A 383 -5.26 3.46 26.92
N TYR A 384 -5.28 2.14 26.82
CA TYR A 384 -5.94 1.44 25.74
C TYR A 384 -6.39 0.04 26.19
N GLN A 385 -7.54 -0.36 25.71
CA GLN A 385 -8.01 -1.73 25.71
C GLN A 385 -8.72 -1.98 24.39
N THR A 386 -8.45 -3.14 23.76
CA THR A 386 -9.14 -3.51 22.50
C THR A 386 -10.65 -3.31 22.63
N PRO A 387 -11.25 -2.48 21.77
CA PRO A 387 -12.69 -2.22 21.80
C PRO A 387 -13.51 -3.47 21.43
N SER A 388 -14.81 -3.43 21.69
CA SER A 388 -15.72 -4.44 21.13
C SER A 388 -15.90 -4.22 19.63
N LEU A 389 -15.89 -5.31 18.88
CA LEU A 389 -16.23 -5.34 17.45
C LEU A 389 -17.71 -5.03 17.21
#